data_d83ce3632333b13952a0c912ef49329e
#
_entry.id   d83ce3632333b13952a0c912ef49329e
#
_cell.length_a   1.000
_cell.length_b   1.000
_cell.length_c   1.000
_cell.angle_alpha   90.00
_cell.angle_beta   90.00
_cell.angle_gamma   90.00
#
_symmetry.space_group_name_H-M   'P 1'
#
loop_
_entity.id
_entity.type
_entity.pdbx_description
1 polymer ?
#
loop_
_entity_poly.entity_id
_entity_poly.type
_entity_poly.pdbx_seq_one_letter_code
_entity_poly.pdbx_strand_id
1 'polypeptide(L)' 'MNEEVENILTILKKTPLSYSDLKTKAGYGRDNSREFVNLMKLGLRLNFIHRDPDSNLYYA' A
#
# COMPACT_ATOMS: atom_id res chain seq x y z
N MET A 1 -3.99 -7.45 13.66
CA MET A 1 -3.86 -7.01 12.27
C MET A 1 -2.80 -7.82 11.56
N ASN A 2 -2.95 -8.05 10.29
CA ASN A 2 -2.02 -8.81 9.47
C ASN A 2 -0.68 -8.09 9.38
N GLU A 3 0.41 -8.83 9.55
CA GLU A 3 1.77 -8.29 9.53
C GLU A 3 2.11 -7.59 8.21
N GLU A 4 1.60 -8.11 7.11
CA GLU A 4 1.83 -7.54 5.79
C GLU A 4 1.15 -6.18 5.64
N VAL A 5 -0.06 -6.04 6.16
CA VAL A 5 -0.76 -4.76 6.17
C VAL A 5 -0.01 -3.76 7.04
N GLU A 6 0.46 -4.18 8.20
CA GLU A 6 1.22 -3.31 9.09
C GLU A 6 2.51 -2.82 8.44
N ASN A 7 3.18 -3.67 7.67
CA ASN A 7 4.38 -3.27 6.96
C ASN A 7 4.09 -2.16 5.95
N ILE A 8 3.01 -2.30 5.19
CA ILE A 8 2.60 -1.29 4.22
C ILE A 8 2.28 0.03 4.94
N LEU A 9 1.56 -0.04 6.04
CA LEU A 9 1.19 1.14 6.80
C LEU A 9 2.43 1.85 7.37
N THR A 10 3.38 1.08 7.85
CA THR A 10 4.63 1.64 8.38
C THR A 10 5.39 2.41 7.30
N ILE A 11 5.44 1.86 6.10
CA ILE A 11 6.09 2.51 4.96
C ILE A 11 5.37 3.82 4.63
N LEU A 12 4.06 3.79 4.52
CA LEU A 12 3.27 4.95 4.14
C LEU A 12 3.26 6.05 5.18
N LYS A 13 3.43 5.70 6.45
CA LYS A 13 3.52 6.70 7.52
C LYS A 13 4.76 7.55 7.40
N LYS A 14 5.81 7.02 6.77
CA LYS A 14 7.06 7.77 6.59
C LYS A 14 6.95 8.74 5.43
N THR A 15 6.32 8.34 4.33
CA THR A 15 6.16 9.17 3.15
C THR A 15 5.05 8.60 2.26
N PRO A 16 4.25 9.48 1.63
CA PRO A 16 3.30 9.03 0.62
C PRO A 16 4.05 8.47 -0.59
N LEU A 17 3.50 7.43 -1.21
CA LEU A 17 4.13 6.77 -2.34
C LEU A 17 3.10 6.44 -3.41
N SER A 18 3.55 6.38 -4.67
CA SER A 18 2.75 5.86 -5.75
C SER A 18 2.51 4.36 -5.55
N TYR A 19 1.53 3.81 -6.24
CA TYR A 19 1.23 2.39 -6.18
C TYR A 19 2.47 1.55 -6.54
N SER A 20 3.14 1.92 -7.62
CA SER A 20 4.31 1.19 -8.10
C SER A 20 5.47 1.25 -7.10
N ASP A 21 5.74 2.43 -6.57
CA ASP A 21 6.83 2.61 -5.60
C ASP A 21 6.54 1.87 -4.30
N LEU A 22 5.30 1.93 -3.83
CA LEU A 22 4.89 1.22 -2.63
C LEU A 22 5.04 -0.28 -2.81
N LYS A 23 4.61 -0.80 -3.95
CA LYS A 23 4.70 -2.22 -4.27
C LYS A 23 6.16 -2.69 -4.19
N THR A 24 7.05 -1.95 -4.83
CA THR A 24 8.48 -2.27 -4.83
C THR A 24 9.06 -2.19 -3.42
N LYS A 25 8.74 -1.13 -2.70
CA LYS A 25 9.29 -0.91 -1.36
C LYS A 25 8.81 -1.97 -0.36
N ALA A 26 7.59 -2.45 -0.53
CA ALA A 26 7.03 -3.47 0.33
C ALA A 26 7.50 -4.88 -0.03
N GLY A 27 8.30 -5.02 -1.09
CA GLY A 27 8.88 -6.30 -1.46
C GLY A 27 8.04 -7.17 -2.37
N TYR A 28 7.04 -6.59 -3.03
CA TYR A 28 6.20 -7.33 -3.96
C TYR A 28 6.70 -7.17 -5.39
N GLY A 29 6.68 -8.27 -6.12
CA GLY A 29 7.09 -8.30 -7.51
C GLY A 29 6.00 -8.87 -8.39
N ARG A 30 6.42 -9.39 -9.56
CA ARG A 30 5.49 -9.95 -10.53
C ARG A 30 4.75 -11.18 -9.99
N ASP A 31 5.46 -12.03 -9.26
CA ASP A 31 4.91 -13.31 -8.81
C ASP A 31 3.86 -13.17 -7.72
N ASN A 32 3.96 -12.13 -6.90
CA ASN A 32 3.03 -11.91 -5.79
C ASN A 32 2.26 -10.60 -5.92
N SER A 33 2.11 -10.12 -7.16
CA SER A 33 1.41 -8.85 -7.39
C SER A 33 -0.07 -8.92 -7.00
N ARG A 34 -0.71 -10.08 -7.14
CA ARG A 34 -2.11 -10.24 -6.76
C ARG A 34 -2.29 -10.09 -5.25
N GLU A 35 -1.34 -10.59 -4.48
CA GLU A 35 -1.37 -10.43 -3.03
C GLU A 35 -1.31 -8.95 -2.65
N PHE A 36 -0.46 -8.19 -3.33
CA PHE A 36 -0.37 -6.77 -3.08
C PHE A 36 -1.66 -6.04 -3.42
N VAL A 37 -2.28 -6.36 -4.56
CA VAL A 37 -3.56 -5.79 -4.95
C VAL A 37 -4.61 -6.04 -3.87
N ASN A 38 -4.67 -7.27 -3.36
CA ASN A 38 -5.65 -7.63 -2.34
C ASN A 38 -5.41 -6.87 -1.03
N LEU A 39 -4.15 -6.72 -0.64
CA LEU A 39 -3.79 -5.97 0.56
C LEU A 39 -4.16 -4.49 0.42
N MET A 40 -3.92 -3.90 -0.74
CA MET A 40 -4.27 -2.51 -1.00
C MET A 40 -5.78 -2.31 -0.98
N LYS A 41 -6.53 -3.23 -1.60
CA LYS A 41 -7.99 -3.16 -1.57
C LYS A 41 -8.51 -3.24 -0.14
N LEU A 42 -7.95 -4.12 0.65
CA LEU A 42 -8.35 -4.27 2.04
C LEU A 42 -8.06 -3.01 2.84
N GLY A 43 -6.86 -2.45 2.70
CA GLY A 43 -6.48 -1.24 3.39
C GLY A 43 -7.35 -0.04 3.04
N LEU A 44 -7.69 0.10 1.74
CA LEU A 44 -8.57 1.16 1.28
C LEU A 44 -9.99 0.98 1.82
N ARG A 45 -10.49 -0.25 1.78
CA ARG A 45 -11.84 -0.56 2.24
C ARG A 45 -12.01 -0.28 3.73
N LEU A 46 -11.00 -0.61 4.52
CA LEU A 46 -11.04 -0.44 5.97
C LEU A 46 -10.55 0.95 6.42
N ASN A 47 -10.23 1.83 5.47
CA ASN A 47 -9.76 3.19 5.73
C ASN A 47 -8.41 3.26 6.46
N PHE A 48 -7.59 2.24 6.31
CA PHE A 48 -6.21 2.28 6.81
C PHE A 48 -5.28 2.95 5.82
N ILE A 49 -5.61 2.87 4.53
CA ILE A 49 -4.84 3.44 3.45
C ILE A 49 -5.73 4.42 2.69
N HIS A 50 -5.17 5.54 2.28
CA HIS A 50 -5.89 6.56 1.53
C HIS A 50 -5.15 6.89 0.24
N ARG A 51 -5.89 7.41 -0.73
CA ARG A 51 -5.34 7.81 -2.02
C ARG A 51 -5.69 9.27 -2.27
N ASP A 52 -4.67 10.06 -2.58
CA ASP A 52 -4.87 11.44 -2.97
C ASP A 52 -5.26 11.48 -4.46
N PRO A 53 -6.45 11.98 -4.80
CA PRO A 53 -6.89 12.00 -6.20
C PRO A 53 -6.08 12.93 -7.10
N ASP A 54 -5.45 13.94 -6.53
CA ASP A 54 -4.67 14.91 -7.32
C ASP A 54 -3.28 14.38 -7.66
N SER A 55 -2.58 13.81 -6.70
CA SER A 55 -1.22 13.34 -6.88
C SER A 55 -1.13 11.85 -7.24
N ASN A 56 -2.19 11.09 -7.01
CA ASN A 56 -2.22 9.64 -7.16
C ASN A 56 -1.31 8.92 -6.18
N LEU A 57 -0.92 9.59 -5.11
CA LEU A 57 -0.10 8.99 -4.07
C LEU A 57 -0.97 8.35 -3.00
N TYR A 58 -0.48 7.27 -2.44
CA TYR A 58 -1.12 6.61 -1.31
C TYR A 58 -0.48 7.07 0.00
N TYR A 59 -1.27 7.13 1.05
CA TYR A 59 -0.78 7.54 2.37
C TYR A 59 -1.59 6.84 3.47
N ALA A 60 -1.08 6.84 4.66
CA ALA A 60 -1.74 6.26 5.83
C ALA A 60 -2.05 7.28 6.89
#